data_289fa27d48934ceebae8ffe4aca1018a
#
_entry.id   289fa27d48934ceebae8ffe4aca1018a
#
_cell.length_a   1.000
_cell.length_b   1.000
_cell.length_c   1.000
_cell.angle_alpha   90.00
_cell.angle_beta   90.00
_cell.angle_gamma   90.00
#
_symmetry.space_group_name_H-M   'P 1'
#
loop_
_entity.id
_entity.type
_entity.pdbx_description
1 polymer ?
#
loop_
_entity_poly.entity_id
_entity_poly.type
_entity_poly.pdbx_seq_one_letter_code
_entity_poly.pdbx_strand_id
1 'polypeptide(L)'
;MDAREVALLTLNACERQGGWSDGVLKKQIAAAGLDSRDAGLATQLCFGVIQNRILLDFYLSKFSNIPLRRLEGKVLQALRLGLYQMLFLTRIPHSAAVDQSVALTRAHCKNPRAPGMVNAILRNLERSLDRLPTIPEDDPAEYYATLYSHPVWLVRELLETLGSEGTAAFLQADNSQPPITAMVNTVKTDLEGALEALQAEGVHGEPHPWLKNCLVLSRSGSLEELEAFQNGLFYVQDPASRLAVLALDPEPGDRVLDMCAAPGGKSFAAAIQMKDQGEIWSCDLHPHKKTLIQKGAQRLGLTCIRPQTADGKARRPEWEGAFDRVLVDAPCSGLGVIRKKPDIRFKDPEPLAGLPQVQSAILDNAAGYVKPGGVLVYSTCTILERENRAVTDAFLAAHPEFRRESFLLPGPAGEVSGGQITLWPQVHGTDGFYICKLRKDGEA
;
A
#
# COMPACT_ATOMS: atom_id res chain seq x y z
N MET A 1 -22.87 -9.04 16.34
CA MET A 1 -21.83 -9.76 15.57
C MET A 1 -20.53 -9.63 16.34
N ASP A 2 -19.75 -10.69 16.43
CA ASP A 2 -18.40 -10.64 17.03
C ASP A 2 -17.30 -10.41 15.97
N ALA A 3 -16.06 -10.26 16.41
CA ALA A 3 -14.91 -9.99 15.54
C ALA A 3 -14.71 -11.07 14.45
N ARG A 4 -14.95 -12.34 14.76
CA ARG A 4 -14.78 -13.47 13.84
C ARG A 4 -15.89 -13.52 12.79
N GLU A 5 -17.09 -13.19 13.19
CA GLU A 5 -18.25 -13.10 12.30
C GLU A 5 -18.06 -11.96 11.28
N VAL A 6 -17.59 -10.78 11.74
CA VAL A 6 -17.23 -9.65 10.88
C VAL A 6 -16.13 -10.05 9.89
N ALA A 7 -15.09 -10.74 10.35
CA ALA A 7 -14.03 -11.22 9.48
C ALA A 7 -14.55 -12.23 8.42
N LEU A 8 -15.39 -13.20 8.82
CA LEU A 8 -15.99 -14.18 7.90
C LEU A 8 -16.80 -13.51 6.80
N LEU A 9 -17.67 -12.57 7.19
CA LEU A 9 -18.54 -11.87 6.25
C LEU A 9 -17.76 -10.97 5.30
N THR A 10 -16.73 -10.28 5.81
CA THR A 10 -15.83 -9.47 5.00
C THR A 10 -15.08 -10.31 3.99
N LEU A 11 -14.41 -11.37 4.40
CA LEU A 11 -13.66 -12.27 3.52
C LEU A 11 -14.53 -12.87 2.42
N ASN A 12 -15.75 -13.32 2.80
CA ASN A 12 -16.68 -13.89 1.83
C ASN A 12 -17.21 -12.81 0.84
N ALA A 13 -17.41 -11.58 1.28
CA ALA A 13 -17.84 -10.50 0.40
C ALA A 13 -16.73 -10.11 -0.59
N CYS A 14 -15.49 -10.01 -0.15
CA CYS A 14 -14.33 -9.68 -0.99
C CYS A 14 -14.10 -10.74 -2.08
N GLU A 15 -14.17 -12.03 -1.72
CA GLU A 15 -13.98 -13.12 -2.70
C GLU A 15 -15.08 -13.19 -3.76
N ARG A 16 -16.34 -12.85 -3.39
CA ARG A 16 -17.48 -12.90 -4.31
C ARG A 16 -17.67 -11.67 -5.18
N GLN A 17 -17.31 -10.49 -4.66
CA GLN A 17 -17.65 -9.19 -5.28
C GLN A 17 -16.42 -8.45 -5.81
N GLY A 18 -15.20 -8.95 -5.55
CA GLY A 18 -13.97 -8.29 -5.94
C GLY A 18 -13.72 -6.95 -5.22
N GLY A 19 -14.38 -6.73 -4.08
CA GLY A 19 -14.23 -5.50 -3.30
C GLY A 19 -12.90 -5.47 -2.53
N TRP A 20 -12.39 -4.24 -2.28
CA TRP A 20 -11.23 -4.04 -1.41
C TRP A 20 -11.58 -4.34 0.04
N SER A 21 -10.78 -5.18 0.68
CA SER A 21 -11.04 -5.65 2.05
C SER A 21 -11.11 -4.52 3.07
N ASP A 22 -10.27 -3.49 2.96
CA ASP A 22 -10.26 -2.34 3.88
C ASP A 22 -11.61 -1.61 3.92
N GLY A 23 -12.18 -1.29 2.75
CA GLY A 23 -13.46 -0.59 2.67
C GLY A 23 -14.64 -1.43 3.15
N VAL A 24 -14.64 -2.74 2.83
CA VAL A 24 -15.68 -3.67 3.26
C VAL A 24 -15.58 -3.89 4.77
N LEU A 25 -14.38 -4.11 5.30
CA LEU A 25 -14.12 -4.34 6.72
C LEU A 25 -14.55 -3.15 7.59
N LYS A 26 -14.14 -1.92 7.22
CA LYS A 26 -14.55 -0.70 7.95
C LYS A 26 -16.07 -0.59 8.03
N LYS A 27 -16.80 -0.85 6.95
CA LYS A 27 -18.26 -0.84 6.94
C LYS A 27 -18.84 -1.91 7.85
N GLN A 28 -18.30 -3.12 7.85
CA GLN A 28 -18.77 -4.22 8.69
C GLN A 28 -18.49 -3.98 10.19
N ILE A 29 -17.30 -3.45 10.52
CA ILE A 29 -16.95 -3.07 11.91
C ILE A 29 -17.92 -2.01 12.42
N ALA A 30 -18.16 -0.94 11.66
CA ALA A 30 -19.09 0.11 12.03
C ALA A 30 -20.53 -0.41 12.18
N ALA A 31 -21.00 -1.24 11.25
CA ALA A 31 -22.34 -1.83 11.31
C ALA A 31 -22.52 -2.80 12.50
N ALA A 32 -21.44 -3.48 12.91
CA ALA A 32 -21.45 -4.40 14.04
C ALA A 32 -21.32 -3.69 15.40
N GLY A 33 -20.89 -2.42 15.42
CA GLY A 33 -20.65 -1.66 16.65
C GLY A 33 -19.54 -2.29 17.51
N LEU A 34 -18.46 -2.83 16.87
CA LEU A 34 -17.37 -3.45 17.60
C LEU A 34 -16.58 -2.39 18.38
N ASP A 35 -16.17 -2.75 19.60
CA ASP A 35 -15.19 -1.94 20.33
C ASP A 35 -13.80 -1.99 19.67
N SER A 36 -12.86 -1.19 20.15
CA SER A 36 -11.52 -1.07 19.56
C SER A 36 -10.74 -2.39 19.60
N ARG A 37 -10.94 -3.22 20.64
CA ARG A 37 -10.27 -4.52 20.78
C ARG A 37 -10.80 -5.53 19.75
N ASP A 38 -12.11 -5.65 19.65
CA ASP A 38 -12.76 -6.56 18.73
C ASP A 38 -12.60 -6.10 17.26
N ALA A 39 -12.61 -4.80 17.00
CA ALA A 39 -12.28 -4.22 15.71
C ALA A 39 -10.83 -4.56 15.28
N GLY A 40 -9.87 -4.46 16.23
CA GLY A 40 -8.49 -4.89 16.03
C GLY A 40 -8.37 -6.38 15.71
N LEU A 41 -9.09 -7.25 16.42
CA LEU A 41 -9.10 -8.68 16.15
C LEU A 41 -9.74 -8.99 14.79
N ALA A 42 -10.87 -8.36 14.45
CA ALA A 42 -11.50 -8.54 13.15
C ALA A 42 -10.57 -8.14 12.00
N THR A 43 -9.83 -7.05 12.17
CA THR A 43 -8.83 -6.56 11.22
C THR A 43 -7.68 -7.55 11.07
N GLN A 44 -7.13 -8.03 12.19
CA GLN A 44 -6.04 -9.01 12.18
C GLN A 44 -6.45 -10.32 11.51
N LEU A 45 -7.67 -10.81 11.80
CA LEU A 45 -8.20 -12.04 11.21
C LEU A 45 -8.44 -11.88 9.69
N CYS A 46 -9.04 -10.76 9.29
CA CYS A 46 -9.35 -10.51 7.88
C CYS A 46 -8.07 -10.38 7.04
N PHE A 47 -7.18 -9.46 7.41
CA PHE A 47 -5.94 -9.24 6.65
C PHE A 47 -4.97 -10.42 6.77
N GLY A 48 -4.90 -11.07 7.92
CA GLY A 48 -4.05 -12.23 8.11
C GLY A 48 -4.47 -13.43 7.25
N VAL A 49 -5.77 -13.68 7.09
CA VAL A 49 -6.27 -14.71 6.18
C VAL A 49 -5.98 -14.34 4.72
N ILE A 50 -6.19 -13.09 4.30
CA ILE A 50 -5.89 -12.65 2.93
C ILE A 50 -4.38 -12.80 2.66
N GLN A 51 -3.56 -12.33 3.58
CA GLN A 51 -2.10 -12.36 3.48
C GLN A 51 -1.53 -13.78 3.36
N ASN A 52 -2.16 -14.75 4.02
CA ASN A 52 -1.68 -16.13 4.07
C ASN A 52 -2.54 -17.12 3.27
N ARG A 53 -3.43 -16.62 2.39
CA ARG A 53 -4.45 -17.43 1.75
C ARG A 53 -3.91 -18.64 1.00
N ILE A 54 -2.82 -18.48 0.24
CA ILE A 54 -2.25 -19.59 -0.56
C ILE A 54 -1.67 -20.66 0.35
N LEU A 55 -0.95 -20.27 1.40
CA LEU A 55 -0.40 -21.21 2.40
C LEU A 55 -1.51 -21.95 3.16
N LEU A 56 -2.55 -21.21 3.59
CA LEU A 56 -3.69 -21.80 4.25
C LEU A 56 -4.41 -22.81 3.35
N ASP A 57 -4.63 -22.46 2.08
CA ASP A 57 -5.26 -23.33 1.11
C ASP A 57 -4.41 -24.55 0.78
N PHE A 58 -3.09 -24.41 0.73
CA PHE A 58 -2.18 -25.54 0.58
C PHE A 58 -2.40 -26.57 1.69
N TYR A 59 -2.34 -26.16 2.96
CA TYR A 59 -2.57 -27.08 4.07
C TYR A 59 -4.01 -27.63 4.08
N LEU A 60 -5.02 -26.78 3.95
CA LEU A 60 -6.42 -27.23 3.92
C LEU A 60 -6.67 -28.27 2.82
N SER A 61 -6.03 -28.15 1.67
CA SER A 61 -6.17 -29.10 0.56
C SER A 61 -5.65 -30.50 0.90
N LYS A 62 -4.69 -30.62 1.80
CA LYS A 62 -4.10 -31.89 2.23
C LYS A 62 -4.95 -32.63 3.28
N PHE A 63 -5.85 -31.90 3.94
CA PHE A 63 -6.71 -32.45 5.00
C PHE A 63 -8.19 -32.53 4.60
N SER A 64 -8.55 -31.96 3.45
CA SER A 64 -9.93 -31.99 2.91
C SER A 64 -10.07 -33.06 1.83
N ASN A 65 -11.05 -33.95 1.98
CA ASN A 65 -11.42 -34.91 0.92
C ASN A 65 -12.23 -34.26 -0.23
N ILE A 66 -12.65 -33.00 -0.06
CA ILE A 66 -13.40 -32.26 -1.07
C ILE A 66 -12.48 -31.15 -1.60
N PRO A 67 -12.34 -31.00 -2.93
CA PRO A 67 -11.58 -29.90 -3.50
C PRO A 67 -12.09 -28.54 -2.98
N LEU A 68 -11.20 -27.68 -2.51
CA LEU A 68 -11.57 -26.42 -1.84
C LEU A 68 -12.50 -25.54 -2.70
N ARG A 69 -12.32 -25.54 -4.03
CA ARG A 69 -13.17 -24.83 -4.99
C ARG A 69 -14.63 -25.29 -5.03
N ARG A 70 -14.95 -26.47 -4.47
CA ARG A 70 -16.31 -27.03 -4.38
C ARG A 70 -16.98 -26.74 -3.04
N LEU A 71 -16.25 -26.17 -2.10
CA LEU A 71 -16.79 -25.79 -0.80
C LEU A 71 -17.65 -24.53 -0.95
N GLU A 72 -18.69 -24.43 -0.11
CA GLU A 72 -19.42 -23.16 0.04
C GLU A 72 -18.43 -22.08 0.52
N GLY A 73 -18.47 -20.86 -0.08
CA GLY A 73 -17.50 -19.81 0.25
C GLY A 73 -17.35 -19.53 1.74
N LYS A 74 -18.46 -19.44 2.47
CA LYS A 74 -18.42 -19.23 3.93
C LYS A 74 -17.80 -20.40 4.69
N VAL A 75 -17.94 -21.63 4.20
CA VAL A 75 -17.28 -22.81 4.79
C VAL A 75 -15.78 -22.71 4.60
N LEU A 76 -15.33 -22.37 3.39
CA LEU A 76 -13.90 -22.17 3.12
C LEU A 76 -13.31 -21.05 3.95
N GLN A 77 -14.01 -19.92 4.10
CA GLN A 77 -13.52 -18.83 4.96
C GLN A 77 -13.48 -19.23 6.44
N ALA A 78 -14.43 -20.00 6.94
CA ALA A 78 -14.40 -20.51 8.31
C ALA A 78 -13.20 -21.46 8.55
N LEU A 79 -12.85 -22.31 7.56
CA LEU A 79 -11.66 -23.16 7.60
C LEU A 79 -10.38 -22.33 7.60
N ARG A 80 -10.26 -21.33 6.70
CA ARG A 80 -9.12 -20.43 6.64
C ARG A 80 -8.94 -19.66 7.95
N LEU A 81 -10.03 -19.10 8.52
CA LEU A 81 -10.01 -18.40 9.81
C LEU A 81 -9.57 -19.31 10.97
N GLY A 82 -10.07 -20.55 11.01
CA GLY A 82 -9.66 -21.52 12.03
C GLY A 82 -8.18 -21.86 11.94
N LEU A 83 -7.71 -22.19 10.74
CA LEU A 83 -6.31 -22.54 10.53
C LEU A 83 -5.37 -21.34 10.74
N TYR A 84 -5.75 -20.14 10.29
CA TYR A 84 -4.97 -18.92 10.54
C TYR A 84 -4.77 -18.67 12.04
N GLN A 85 -5.82 -18.78 12.82
CA GLN A 85 -5.73 -18.62 14.27
C GLN A 85 -4.78 -19.65 14.91
N MET A 86 -4.81 -20.90 14.46
CA MET A 86 -3.92 -21.95 15.00
C MET A 86 -2.45 -21.73 14.61
N LEU A 87 -2.17 -21.26 13.40
CA LEU A 87 -0.79 -21.10 12.91
C LEU A 87 -0.13 -19.79 13.37
N PHE A 88 -0.90 -18.71 13.50
CA PHE A 88 -0.33 -17.37 13.63
C PHE A 88 -0.74 -16.63 14.92
N LEU A 89 -1.74 -17.09 15.67
CA LEU A 89 -2.22 -16.37 16.86
C LEU A 89 -1.96 -17.15 18.15
N THR A 90 -0.78 -16.94 18.74
CA THR A 90 -0.31 -17.67 19.94
C THR A 90 -1.17 -17.46 21.19
N ARG A 91 -1.99 -16.39 21.24
CA ARG A 91 -2.87 -16.09 22.40
C ARG A 91 -4.23 -16.75 22.31
N ILE A 92 -4.56 -17.42 21.20
CA ILE A 92 -5.84 -18.10 21.01
C ILE A 92 -5.60 -19.59 21.14
N PRO A 93 -6.23 -20.29 22.10
CA PRO A 93 -6.15 -21.74 22.18
C PRO A 93 -6.65 -22.39 20.89
N HIS A 94 -5.96 -23.42 20.40
CA HIS A 94 -6.34 -24.10 19.16
C HIS A 94 -7.76 -24.66 19.22
N SER A 95 -8.14 -25.22 20.36
CA SER A 95 -9.50 -25.72 20.57
C SER A 95 -10.55 -24.63 20.41
N ALA A 96 -10.29 -23.40 20.90
CA ALA A 96 -11.19 -22.27 20.75
C ALA A 96 -11.30 -21.83 19.28
N ALA A 97 -10.18 -21.85 18.52
CA ALA A 97 -10.19 -21.57 17.09
C ALA A 97 -11.09 -22.55 16.32
N VAL A 98 -11.02 -23.85 16.64
CA VAL A 98 -11.87 -24.89 16.05
C VAL A 98 -13.35 -24.64 16.40
N ASP A 99 -13.66 -24.50 17.71
CA ASP A 99 -15.04 -24.40 18.19
C ASP A 99 -15.73 -23.14 17.63
N GLN A 100 -15.04 -22.01 17.55
CA GLN A 100 -15.54 -20.79 16.94
C GLN A 100 -15.79 -20.94 15.43
N SER A 101 -14.89 -21.61 14.70
CA SER A 101 -15.07 -21.85 13.27
C SER A 101 -16.26 -22.76 12.99
N VAL A 102 -16.52 -23.76 13.84
CA VAL A 102 -17.69 -24.61 13.79
C VAL A 102 -18.96 -23.81 14.08
N ALA A 103 -18.94 -22.95 15.09
CA ALA A 103 -20.06 -22.06 15.44
C ALA A 103 -20.42 -21.12 14.27
N LEU A 104 -19.41 -20.45 13.68
CA LEU A 104 -19.60 -19.60 12.49
C LEU A 104 -20.21 -20.37 11.33
N THR A 105 -19.73 -21.59 11.08
CA THR A 105 -20.27 -22.44 10.01
C THR A 105 -21.73 -22.81 10.26
N ARG A 106 -22.10 -23.12 11.51
CA ARG A 106 -23.47 -23.44 11.90
C ARG A 106 -24.41 -22.24 11.71
N ALA A 107 -23.93 -21.04 12.02
CA ALA A 107 -24.73 -19.80 11.94
C ALA A 107 -24.91 -19.31 10.49
N HIS A 108 -23.90 -19.48 9.63
CA HIS A 108 -23.85 -18.77 8.35
C HIS A 108 -23.88 -19.64 7.09
N CYS A 109 -23.74 -20.97 7.21
CA CYS A 109 -23.70 -21.86 6.05
C CYS A 109 -25.05 -22.58 5.87
N LYS A 110 -25.39 -22.85 4.60
CA LYS A 110 -26.68 -23.50 4.26
C LYS A 110 -26.67 -25.02 4.47
N ASN A 111 -25.50 -25.64 4.31
CA ASN A 111 -25.37 -27.09 4.41
C ASN A 111 -25.30 -27.53 5.88
N PRO A 112 -26.29 -28.29 6.40
CA PRO A 112 -26.33 -28.72 7.80
C PRO A 112 -25.20 -29.69 8.17
N ARG A 113 -24.50 -30.28 7.19
CA ARG A 113 -23.35 -31.16 7.42
C ARG A 113 -22.05 -30.41 7.48
N ALA A 114 -22.00 -29.14 7.08
CA ALA A 114 -20.79 -28.33 7.02
C ALA A 114 -20.10 -28.15 8.40
N PRO A 115 -20.81 -27.91 9.50
CA PRO A 115 -20.14 -27.81 10.82
C PRO A 115 -19.39 -29.07 11.24
N GLY A 116 -19.94 -30.26 10.97
CA GLY A 116 -19.25 -31.52 11.25
C GLY A 116 -17.99 -31.71 10.39
N MET A 117 -18.07 -31.32 9.12
CA MET A 117 -16.91 -31.35 8.19
C MET A 117 -15.81 -30.37 8.64
N VAL A 118 -16.17 -29.13 8.98
CA VAL A 118 -15.21 -28.11 9.47
C VAL A 118 -14.53 -28.60 10.75
N ASN A 119 -15.29 -29.14 11.70
CA ASN A 119 -14.72 -29.74 12.90
C ASN A 119 -13.74 -30.86 12.59
N ALA A 120 -14.08 -31.81 11.71
CA ALA A 120 -13.23 -32.93 11.37
C ALA A 120 -11.92 -32.46 10.72
N ILE A 121 -11.98 -31.55 9.77
CA ILE A 121 -10.79 -30.99 9.09
C ILE A 121 -9.89 -30.25 10.09
N LEU A 122 -10.44 -29.31 10.86
CA LEU A 122 -9.63 -28.49 11.78
C LEU A 122 -9.08 -29.30 12.95
N ARG A 123 -9.82 -30.26 13.51
CA ARG A 123 -9.28 -31.15 14.56
C ARG A 123 -8.17 -32.07 14.04
N ASN A 124 -8.25 -32.49 12.78
CA ASN A 124 -7.17 -33.27 12.16
C ASN A 124 -5.92 -32.42 11.93
N LEU A 125 -6.09 -31.18 11.47
CA LEU A 125 -5.00 -30.19 11.36
C LEU A 125 -4.37 -29.89 12.73
N GLU A 126 -5.20 -29.63 13.76
CA GLU A 126 -4.74 -29.37 15.14
C GLU A 126 -3.79 -30.48 15.65
N ARG A 127 -4.16 -31.74 15.43
CA ARG A 127 -3.34 -32.90 15.81
C ARG A 127 -2.07 -33.06 15.00
N SER A 128 -1.97 -32.39 13.87
CA SER A 128 -0.87 -32.51 12.91
C SER A 128 0.00 -31.24 12.84
N LEU A 129 -0.21 -30.23 13.71
CA LEU A 129 0.52 -28.97 13.66
C LEU A 129 2.06 -29.14 13.72
N ASP A 130 2.54 -30.11 14.51
CA ASP A 130 3.96 -30.40 14.64
C ASP A 130 4.56 -31.17 13.45
N ARG A 131 3.72 -31.63 12.52
CA ARG A 131 4.11 -32.44 11.35
C ARG A 131 3.24 -32.11 10.13
N LEU A 132 3.10 -30.83 9.85
CA LEU A 132 2.41 -30.38 8.65
C LEU A 132 3.12 -30.89 7.39
N PRO A 133 2.37 -31.16 6.31
CA PRO A 133 2.97 -31.55 5.04
C PRO A 133 4.00 -30.53 4.55
N THR A 134 5.15 -31.02 4.09
CA THR A 134 6.19 -30.16 3.49
C THR A 134 5.69 -29.56 2.18
N ILE A 135 6.05 -28.30 1.94
CA ILE A 135 5.83 -27.64 0.65
C ILE A 135 6.89 -28.18 -0.31
N PRO A 136 6.51 -28.66 -1.52
CA PRO A 136 7.48 -29.13 -2.51
C PRO A 136 8.49 -28.05 -2.90
N GLU A 137 9.76 -28.42 -3.04
CA GLU A 137 10.87 -27.51 -3.34
C GLU A 137 11.40 -27.67 -4.78
N ASP A 138 10.73 -28.47 -5.61
CA ASP A 138 11.16 -28.78 -6.97
C ASP A 138 11.18 -27.55 -7.90
N ASP A 139 10.26 -26.62 -7.70
CA ASP A 139 10.21 -25.32 -8.36
C ASP A 139 10.31 -24.19 -7.32
N PRO A 140 11.41 -23.44 -7.29
CA PRO A 140 11.58 -22.34 -6.34
C PRO A 140 10.46 -21.29 -6.38
N ALA A 141 9.86 -21.03 -7.56
CA ALA A 141 8.79 -20.06 -7.68
C ALA A 141 7.50 -20.56 -7.01
N GLU A 142 7.14 -21.82 -7.23
CA GLU A 142 5.98 -22.47 -6.58
C GLU A 142 6.19 -22.60 -5.06
N TYR A 143 7.43 -22.96 -4.65
CA TYR A 143 7.80 -23.07 -3.25
C TYR A 143 7.62 -21.74 -2.51
N TYR A 144 8.26 -20.66 -3.01
CA TYR A 144 8.15 -19.35 -2.38
C TYR A 144 6.74 -18.77 -2.49
N ALA A 145 6.04 -18.97 -3.61
CA ALA A 145 4.67 -18.56 -3.78
C ALA A 145 3.75 -19.18 -2.73
N THR A 146 3.94 -20.45 -2.43
CA THR A 146 3.17 -21.16 -1.41
C THR A 146 3.58 -20.73 -0.01
N LEU A 147 4.88 -20.73 0.29
CA LEU A 147 5.43 -20.43 1.63
C LEU A 147 5.06 -19.00 2.09
N TYR A 148 5.21 -18.03 1.20
CA TYR A 148 4.96 -16.61 1.49
C TYR A 148 3.60 -16.12 1.00
N SER A 149 2.80 -17.00 0.41
CA SER A 149 1.43 -16.70 -0.05
C SER A 149 1.35 -15.55 -1.08
N HIS A 150 2.21 -15.59 -2.10
CA HIS A 150 2.23 -14.67 -3.22
C HIS A 150 1.91 -15.38 -4.55
N PRO A 151 1.40 -14.68 -5.58
CA PRO A 151 1.14 -15.31 -6.87
C PRO A 151 2.45 -15.74 -7.55
N VAL A 152 2.45 -16.93 -8.15
CA VAL A 152 3.65 -17.54 -8.77
C VAL A 152 4.28 -16.63 -9.82
N TRP A 153 3.46 -15.95 -10.64
CA TRP A 153 3.96 -15.06 -11.69
C TRP A 153 4.80 -13.90 -11.11
N LEU A 154 4.37 -13.33 -9.96
CA LEU A 154 5.13 -12.27 -9.28
C LEU A 154 6.43 -12.81 -8.69
N VAL A 155 6.38 -14.01 -8.10
CA VAL A 155 7.59 -14.63 -7.55
C VAL A 155 8.61 -14.94 -8.65
N ARG A 156 8.19 -15.36 -9.84
CA ARG A 156 9.09 -15.54 -10.99
C ARG A 156 9.77 -14.24 -11.40
N GLU A 157 9.04 -13.13 -11.51
CA GLU A 157 9.63 -11.82 -11.81
C GLU A 157 10.62 -11.37 -10.73
N LEU A 158 10.31 -11.63 -9.46
CA LEU A 158 11.22 -11.31 -8.35
C LEU A 158 12.49 -12.17 -8.37
N LEU A 159 12.39 -13.47 -8.68
CA LEU A 159 13.54 -14.34 -8.81
C LEU A 159 14.50 -13.91 -9.93
N GLU A 160 13.96 -13.41 -11.05
CA GLU A 160 14.75 -12.85 -12.14
C GLU A 160 15.44 -11.54 -11.72
N THR A 161 14.77 -10.70 -10.93
CA THR A 161 15.27 -9.36 -10.57
C THR A 161 16.20 -9.39 -9.37
N LEU A 162 15.86 -10.18 -8.32
CA LEU A 162 16.53 -10.17 -7.01
C LEU A 162 17.32 -11.44 -6.70
N GLY A 163 17.20 -12.47 -7.51
CA GLY A 163 17.70 -13.82 -7.18
C GLY A 163 16.94 -14.45 -6.02
N SER A 164 17.37 -15.64 -5.61
CA SER A 164 16.66 -16.45 -4.58
C SER A 164 16.63 -15.76 -3.21
N GLU A 165 17.79 -15.33 -2.70
CA GLU A 165 17.91 -14.70 -1.38
C GLU A 165 17.15 -13.37 -1.30
N GLY A 166 17.32 -12.51 -2.32
CA GLY A 166 16.64 -11.22 -2.38
C GLY A 166 15.13 -11.39 -2.48
N THR A 167 14.65 -12.39 -3.23
CA THR A 167 13.22 -12.71 -3.34
C THR A 167 12.66 -13.16 -1.99
N ALA A 168 13.32 -14.11 -1.31
CA ALA A 168 12.87 -14.57 0.01
C ALA A 168 12.80 -13.42 1.02
N ALA A 169 13.83 -12.55 1.06
CA ALA A 169 13.88 -11.38 1.93
C ALA A 169 12.74 -10.38 1.62
N PHE A 170 12.46 -10.12 0.32
CA PHE A 170 11.36 -9.27 -0.10
C PHE A 170 10.01 -9.84 0.34
N LEU A 171 9.72 -11.10 0.05
CA LEU A 171 8.44 -11.74 0.36
C LEU A 171 8.20 -11.81 1.87
N GLN A 172 9.25 -12.01 2.66
CA GLN A 172 9.19 -11.97 4.12
C GLN A 172 8.88 -10.55 4.63
N ALA A 173 9.55 -9.54 4.09
CA ALA A 173 9.30 -8.13 4.44
C ALA A 173 7.90 -7.69 4.03
N ASP A 174 7.42 -8.14 2.87
CA ASP A 174 6.08 -7.84 2.37
C ASP A 174 4.96 -8.51 3.18
N ASN A 175 5.28 -9.58 3.91
CA ASN A 175 4.40 -10.21 4.89
C ASN A 175 4.53 -9.65 6.32
N SER A 176 5.42 -8.68 6.54
CA SER A 176 5.54 -8.01 7.83
C SER A 176 4.46 -6.92 8.02
N GLN A 177 4.17 -6.57 9.25
CA GLN A 177 3.28 -5.45 9.55
C GLN A 177 4.07 -4.14 9.36
N PRO A 178 3.66 -3.26 8.42
CA PRO A 178 4.34 -2.00 8.21
C PRO A 178 4.10 -1.05 9.39
N PRO A 179 5.08 -0.21 9.76
CA PRO A 179 4.86 0.83 10.75
C PRO A 179 3.87 1.88 10.21
N ILE A 180 3.12 2.51 11.12
CA ILE A 180 2.33 3.69 10.79
C ILE A 180 3.26 4.89 10.90
N THR A 181 3.46 5.61 9.80
CA THR A 181 4.30 6.81 9.78
C THR A 181 3.46 8.07 9.59
N ALA A 182 3.70 9.05 10.47
CA ALA A 182 3.05 10.35 10.49
C ALA A 182 4.04 11.44 10.10
N MET A 183 3.75 12.15 9.03
CA MET A 183 4.53 13.31 8.59
C MET A 183 4.02 14.55 9.31
N VAL A 184 4.90 15.22 10.04
CA VAL A 184 4.56 16.43 10.79
C VAL A 184 4.32 17.59 9.84
N ASN A 185 3.25 18.32 10.07
CA ASN A 185 2.94 19.55 9.35
C ASN A 185 3.73 20.72 9.94
N THR A 186 4.92 20.96 9.41
CA THR A 186 5.83 21.99 9.92
C THR A 186 5.39 23.44 9.63
N VAL A 187 4.25 23.63 8.94
CA VAL A 187 3.59 24.94 8.84
C VAL A 187 2.79 25.25 10.13
N LYS A 188 2.37 24.23 10.86
CA LYS A 188 1.56 24.40 12.09
C LYS A 188 2.31 24.12 13.39
N THR A 189 3.23 23.16 13.38
CA THR A 189 3.95 22.70 14.58
C THR A 189 5.31 22.14 14.18
N ASP A 190 6.15 21.85 15.15
CA ASP A 190 7.39 21.09 14.96
C ASP A 190 7.23 19.64 15.43
N LEU A 191 8.33 18.88 15.39
CA LEU A 191 8.34 17.47 15.77
C LEU A 191 7.98 17.26 17.24
N GLU A 192 8.47 18.15 18.13
CA GLU A 192 8.28 18.08 19.57
C GLU A 192 6.81 18.37 19.92
N GLY A 193 6.24 19.45 19.39
CA GLY A 193 4.85 19.80 19.59
C GLY A 193 3.86 18.74 19.04
N ALA A 194 4.21 18.10 17.92
CA ALA A 194 3.41 16.97 17.40
C ALA A 194 3.47 15.75 18.33
N LEU A 195 4.65 15.44 18.90
CA LEU A 195 4.81 14.36 19.88
C LEU A 195 4.02 14.63 21.18
N GLU A 196 4.12 15.84 21.72
CA GLU A 196 3.39 16.24 22.93
C GLU A 196 1.87 16.11 22.72
N ALA A 197 1.35 16.59 21.58
CA ALA A 197 -0.05 16.49 21.25
C ALA A 197 -0.52 15.02 21.16
N LEU A 198 0.26 14.14 20.52
CA LEU A 198 -0.05 12.72 20.42
C LEU A 198 0.00 12.01 21.78
N GLN A 199 1.00 12.33 22.62
CA GLN A 199 1.14 11.76 23.95
C GLN A 199 -0.03 12.15 24.87
N ALA A 200 -0.52 13.39 24.78
CA ALA A 200 -1.69 13.85 25.53
C ALA A 200 -2.95 13.03 25.20
N GLU A 201 -3.03 12.47 24.00
CA GLU A 201 -4.12 11.59 23.53
C GLU A 201 -3.82 10.09 23.73
N GLY A 202 -2.74 9.74 24.45
CA GLY A 202 -2.34 8.35 24.73
C GLY A 202 -1.72 7.60 23.55
N VAL A 203 -1.33 8.30 22.48
CA VAL A 203 -0.64 7.72 21.33
C VAL A 203 0.86 7.77 21.58
N HIS A 204 1.53 6.64 21.38
CA HIS A 204 2.99 6.57 21.48
C HIS A 204 3.62 6.81 20.10
N GLY A 205 4.47 7.82 20.01
CA GLY A 205 5.22 8.17 18.81
C GLY A 205 6.72 8.26 19.09
N GLU A 206 7.52 7.86 18.13
CA GLU A 206 8.98 8.01 18.14
C GLU A 206 9.45 8.70 16.87
N PRO A 207 10.50 9.55 16.91
CA PRO A 207 11.08 10.10 15.70
C PRO A 207 11.51 8.99 14.75
N HIS A 208 11.24 9.17 13.46
CA HIS A 208 11.70 8.22 12.46
C HIS A 208 13.24 8.23 12.39
N PRO A 209 13.91 7.06 12.32
CA PRO A 209 15.37 6.98 12.51
C PRO A 209 16.20 7.80 11.52
N TRP A 210 15.68 8.08 10.34
CA TRP A 210 16.41 8.81 9.30
C TRP A 210 15.59 9.85 8.53
N LEU A 211 14.24 9.87 8.66
CA LEU A 211 13.39 10.81 7.95
C LEU A 211 12.98 11.97 8.88
N LYS A 212 13.47 13.18 8.58
CA LYS A 212 13.15 14.38 9.36
C LYS A 212 11.65 14.67 9.35
N ASN A 213 11.15 15.23 10.46
CA ASN A 213 9.74 15.61 10.63
C ASN A 213 8.77 14.45 10.36
N CYS A 214 9.17 13.24 10.69
CA CYS A 214 8.40 12.02 10.58
C CYS A 214 8.41 11.28 11.92
N LEU A 215 7.27 10.76 12.33
CA LEU A 215 7.07 9.96 13.52
C LEU A 215 6.65 8.54 13.13
N VAL A 216 7.14 7.56 13.88
CA VAL A 216 6.62 6.18 13.85
C VAL A 216 5.63 6.05 15.00
N LEU A 217 4.38 5.73 14.69
CA LEU A 217 3.31 5.63 15.66
C LEU A 217 3.04 4.18 16.06
N SER A 218 2.77 3.98 17.36
CA SER A 218 2.29 2.73 17.93
C SER A 218 1.11 2.97 18.86
N ARG A 219 0.22 1.98 18.99
CA ARG A 219 -0.98 2.04 19.83
C ARG A 219 -1.91 3.22 19.51
N SER A 220 -2.02 3.57 18.24
CA SER A 220 -2.69 4.80 17.81
C SER A 220 -4.22 4.72 17.68
N GLY A 221 -4.82 3.53 17.79
CA GLY A 221 -6.28 3.40 17.57
C GLY A 221 -6.73 3.97 16.22
N SER A 222 -7.88 4.63 16.22
CA SER A 222 -8.39 5.37 15.05
C SER A 222 -7.71 6.74 14.98
N LEU A 223 -6.76 6.91 14.08
CA LEU A 223 -6.04 8.20 13.91
C LEU A 223 -6.97 9.35 13.53
N GLU A 224 -8.05 9.06 12.82
CA GLU A 224 -9.01 10.07 12.35
C GLU A 224 -9.80 10.72 13.49
N GLU A 225 -9.84 10.07 14.68
CA GLU A 225 -10.53 10.56 15.89
C GLU A 225 -9.63 11.44 16.76
N LEU A 226 -8.31 11.44 16.55
CA LEU A 226 -7.37 12.22 17.32
C LEU A 226 -7.52 13.73 17.03
N GLU A 227 -7.54 14.55 18.08
CA GLU A 227 -7.54 16.01 17.94
C GLU A 227 -6.31 16.52 17.17
N ALA A 228 -5.13 15.95 17.45
CA ALA A 228 -3.90 16.25 16.74
C ALA A 228 -4.03 16.02 15.22
N PHE A 229 -4.75 14.96 14.80
CA PHE A 229 -5.03 14.71 13.40
C PHE A 229 -6.07 15.68 12.84
N GLN A 230 -7.19 15.91 13.55
CA GLN A 230 -8.26 16.82 13.13
C GLN A 230 -7.76 18.25 13.00
N ASN A 231 -6.89 18.69 13.90
CA ASN A 231 -6.21 19.99 13.87
C ASN A 231 -5.12 20.09 12.79
N GLY A 232 -4.82 18.99 12.09
CA GLY A 232 -3.89 18.96 10.98
C GLY A 232 -2.44 19.12 11.36
N LEU A 233 -2.04 18.67 12.57
CA LEU A 233 -0.65 18.70 13.02
C LEU A 233 0.21 17.68 12.26
N PHE A 234 -0.42 16.64 11.73
CA PHE A 234 0.25 15.61 10.93
C PHE A 234 -0.69 14.99 9.87
N TYR A 235 -0.09 14.23 8.97
CA TYR A 235 -0.81 13.37 8.02
C TYR A 235 -0.05 12.03 7.88
N VAL A 236 -0.79 10.99 7.50
CA VAL A 236 -0.21 9.64 7.34
C VAL A 236 0.35 9.47 5.94
N GLN A 237 1.62 9.10 5.83
CA GLN A 237 2.27 8.83 4.56
C GLN A 237 3.43 7.85 4.75
N ASP A 238 3.64 6.95 3.79
CA ASP A 238 4.83 6.11 3.76
C ASP A 238 6.09 6.93 3.46
N PRO A 239 7.23 6.61 4.08
CA PRO A 239 8.51 7.26 3.78
C PRO A 239 8.85 7.27 2.29
N ALA A 240 8.58 6.19 1.53
CA ALA A 240 8.85 6.15 0.08
C ALA A 240 8.13 7.26 -0.69
N SER A 241 6.86 7.52 -0.36
CA SER A 241 6.11 8.63 -0.97
C SER A 241 6.70 10.00 -0.62
N ARG A 242 7.22 10.16 0.60
CA ARG A 242 7.93 11.39 1.00
C ARG A 242 9.24 11.54 0.24
N LEU A 243 9.99 10.44 0.02
CA LEU A 243 11.24 10.46 -0.74
C LEU A 243 11.04 10.93 -2.18
N ALA A 244 9.91 10.62 -2.83
CA ALA A 244 9.60 11.15 -4.17
C ALA A 244 9.48 12.68 -4.17
N VAL A 245 8.90 13.27 -3.12
CA VAL A 245 8.82 14.73 -2.99
C VAL A 245 10.17 15.35 -2.66
N LEU A 246 11.03 14.67 -1.89
CA LEU A 246 12.42 15.11 -1.67
C LEU A 246 13.24 15.08 -2.97
N ALA A 247 13.01 14.08 -3.86
CA ALA A 247 13.63 14.06 -5.18
C ALA A 247 13.14 15.20 -6.08
N LEU A 248 11.83 15.54 -6.01
CA LEU A 248 11.23 16.68 -6.73
C LEU A 248 11.86 18.00 -6.28
N ASP A 249 12.16 18.11 -4.98
CA ASP A 249 12.80 19.24 -4.33
C ASP A 249 12.10 20.59 -4.61
N PRO A 250 10.80 20.72 -4.26
CA PRO A 250 10.09 21.98 -4.47
C PRO A 250 10.54 23.06 -3.48
N GLU A 251 10.68 24.28 -4.00
CA GLU A 251 11.12 25.46 -3.25
C GLU A 251 9.97 26.46 -3.01
N PRO A 252 10.03 27.28 -1.94
CA PRO A 252 9.06 28.33 -1.73
C PRO A 252 8.96 29.28 -2.95
N GLY A 253 7.74 29.45 -3.45
CA GLY A 253 7.46 30.26 -4.63
C GLY A 253 7.31 29.46 -5.94
N ASP A 254 7.71 28.19 -5.97
CA ASP A 254 7.54 27.34 -7.17
C ASP A 254 6.07 27.19 -7.57
N ARG A 255 5.87 26.99 -8.87
CA ARG A 255 4.63 26.45 -9.44
C ARG A 255 4.82 24.96 -9.68
N VAL A 256 4.11 24.15 -8.92
CA VAL A 256 4.19 22.69 -8.93
C VAL A 256 2.94 22.09 -9.56
N LEU A 257 3.10 21.08 -10.40
CA LEU A 257 2.01 20.26 -10.92
C LEU A 257 2.15 18.82 -10.40
N ASP A 258 1.12 18.32 -9.71
CA ASP A 258 0.98 16.91 -9.31
C ASP A 258 -0.14 16.30 -10.14
N MET A 259 0.22 15.46 -11.15
CA MET A 259 -0.70 15.02 -12.19
C MET A 259 -1.66 13.91 -11.76
N CYS A 260 -1.29 13.11 -10.73
CA CYS A 260 -2.09 11.99 -10.23
C CYS A 260 -2.16 12.05 -8.70
N ALA A 261 -2.58 13.20 -8.17
CA ALA A 261 -2.34 13.63 -6.80
C ALA A 261 -3.07 12.83 -5.71
N ALA A 262 -4.23 12.25 -6.02
CA ALA A 262 -5.09 11.70 -4.97
C ALA A 262 -4.49 10.49 -4.22
N PRO A 263 -4.61 10.48 -2.90
CA PRO A 263 -5.47 11.30 -2.03
C PRO A 263 -4.87 12.66 -1.59
N GLY A 264 -3.70 13.06 -2.08
CA GLY A 264 -3.09 14.36 -1.82
C GLY A 264 -1.78 14.34 -1.03
N GLY A 265 -1.36 13.18 -0.54
CA GLY A 265 -0.21 13.07 0.36
C GLY A 265 1.09 13.69 -0.17
N LYS A 266 1.39 13.54 -1.47
CA LYS A 266 2.58 14.14 -2.10
C LYS A 266 2.43 15.65 -2.30
N SER A 267 1.23 16.10 -2.72
CA SER A 267 0.92 17.54 -2.77
C SER A 267 1.02 18.20 -1.39
N PHE A 268 0.56 17.54 -0.31
CA PHE A 268 0.69 18.05 1.06
C PHE A 268 2.16 18.13 1.48
N ALA A 269 2.94 17.08 1.18
CA ALA A 269 4.37 17.07 1.44
C ALA A 269 5.12 18.21 0.73
N ALA A 270 4.77 18.47 -0.54
CA ALA A 270 5.34 19.56 -1.32
C ALA A 270 4.94 20.94 -0.74
N ALA A 271 3.66 21.15 -0.41
CA ALA A 271 3.16 22.39 0.18
C ALA A 271 3.88 22.70 1.51
N ILE A 272 4.04 21.71 2.37
CA ILE A 272 4.74 21.87 3.65
C ILE A 272 6.22 22.19 3.42
N GLN A 273 6.89 21.54 2.46
CA GLN A 273 8.28 21.85 2.11
C GLN A 273 8.44 23.27 1.56
N MET A 274 7.49 23.70 0.75
CA MET A 274 7.39 25.07 0.22
C MET A 274 6.95 26.11 1.26
N LYS A 275 6.73 25.72 2.52
CA LYS A 275 6.21 26.59 3.60
C LYS A 275 4.88 27.26 3.23
N ASP A 276 4.02 26.56 2.48
CA ASP A 276 2.76 27.01 1.92
C ASP A 276 2.88 28.28 1.02
N GLN A 277 4.05 28.47 0.37
CA GLN A 277 4.34 29.60 -0.53
C GLN A 277 4.49 29.09 -1.97
N GLY A 278 3.79 29.74 -2.92
CA GLY A 278 3.73 29.34 -4.32
C GLY A 278 2.37 28.76 -4.71
N GLU A 279 2.35 27.86 -5.70
CA GLU A 279 1.11 27.21 -6.16
C GLU A 279 1.36 25.71 -6.45
N ILE A 280 0.44 24.86 -5.98
CA ILE A 280 0.46 23.42 -6.30
C ILE A 280 -0.86 23.04 -6.98
N TRP A 281 -0.78 22.72 -8.25
CA TRP A 281 -1.92 22.22 -9.03
C TRP A 281 -2.01 20.70 -8.84
N SER A 282 -2.97 20.25 -8.00
CA SER A 282 -3.14 18.86 -7.61
C SER A 282 -4.27 18.24 -8.42
N CYS A 283 -3.92 17.42 -9.40
CA CYS A 283 -4.84 16.88 -10.39
C CYS A 283 -5.17 15.40 -10.14
N ASP A 284 -6.40 15.03 -10.42
CA ASP A 284 -6.80 13.61 -10.54
C ASP A 284 -7.96 13.48 -11.54
N LEU A 285 -8.06 12.30 -12.16
CA LEU A 285 -9.08 12.00 -13.16
C LEU A 285 -10.51 12.06 -12.59
N HIS A 286 -10.69 11.70 -11.32
CA HIS A 286 -12.01 11.49 -10.72
C HIS A 286 -12.43 12.63 -9.80
N PRO A 287 -13.64 13.24 -10.01
CA PRO A 287 -14.11 14.36 -9.19
C PRO A 287 -14.16 14.07 -7.68
N HIS A 288 -14.53 12.84 -7.28
CA HIS A 288 -14.57 12.49 -5.86
C HIS A 288 -13.18 12.49 -5.22
N LYS A 289 -12.11 12.21 -5.98
CA LYS A 289 -10.74 12.26 -5.52
C LYS A 289 -10.25 13.69 -5.32
N LYS A 290 -10.67 14.63 -6.20
CA LYS A 290 -10.46 16.06 -5.98
C LYS A 290 -10.98 16.51 -4.62
N THR A 291 -12.17 16.04 -4.23
CA THR A 291 -12.77 16.35 -2.91
C THR A 291 -11.91 15.83 -1.75
N LEU A 292 -11.25 14.66 -1.90
CA LEU A 292 -10.33 14.14 -0.87
C LEU A 292 -9.12 15.07 -0.70
N ILE A 293 -8.50 15.49 -1.81
CA ILE A 293 -7.37 16.44 -1.79
C ILE A 293 -7.79 17.74 -1.11
N GLN A 294 -8.95 18.29 -1.47
CA GLN A 294 -9.47 19.54 -0.92
C GLN A 294 -9.67 19.45 0.60
N LYS A 295 -10.33 18.37 1.09
CA LYS A 295 -10.55 18.16 2.52
C LYS A 295 -9.23 18.00 3.28
N GLY A 296 -8.27 17.27 2.72
CA GLY A 296 -6.95 17.10 3.30
C GLY A 296 -6.19 18.43 3.41
N ALA A 297 -6.16 19.22 2.35
CA ALA A 297 -5.55 20.54 2.34
C ALA A 297 -6.17 21.49 3.37
N GLN A 298 -7.51 21.51 3.45
CA GLN A 298 -8.24 22.31 4.46
C GLN A 298 -7.89 21.90 5.88
N ARG A 299 -7.91 20.60 6.19
CA ARG A 299 -7.54 20.07 7.51
C ARG A 299 -6.11 20.47 7.90
N LEU A 300 -5.19 20.36 6.96
CA LEU A 300 -3.78 20.73 7.16
C LEU A 300 -3.53 22.24 7.15
N GLY A 301 -4.51 23.06 6.73
CA GLY A 301 -4.38 24.52 6.63
C GLY A 301 -3.47 24.96 5.50
N LEU A 302 -3.35 24.16 4.43
CA LEU A 302 -2.49 24.44 3.27
C LEU A 302 -3.29 25.22 2.22
N THR A 303 -2.85 26.44 1.93
CA THR A 303 -3.58 27.40 1.07
C THR A 303 -3.03 27.45 -0.36
N CYS A 304 -1.81 27.01 -0.60
CA CYS A 304 -1.18 27.01 -1.93
C CYS A 304 -1.70 25.90 -2.85
N ILE A 305 -2.45 24.92 -2.33
CA ILE A 305 -2.95 23.76 -3.09
C ILE A 305 -4.21 24.15 -3.89
N ARG A 306 -4.21 23.82 -5.19
CA ARG A 306 -5.28 24.06 -6.17
C ARG A 306 -5.78 22.71 -6.71
N PRO A 307 -6.76 22.03 -6.06
CA PRO A 307 -7.27 20.75 -6.53
C PRO A 307 -8.03 20.90 -7.85
N GLN A 308 -7.71 20.06 -8.84
CA GLN A 308 -8.32 20.06 -10.15
C GLN A 308 -8.79 18.66 -10.55
N THR A 309 -9.86 18.59 -11.36
CA THR A 309 -10.20 17.37 -12.09
C THR A 309 -9.58 17.46 -13.47
N ALA A 310 -8.65 16.56 -13.79
CA ALA A 310 -7.96 16.56 -15.06
C ALA A 310 -7.59 15.12 -15.47
N ASP A 311 -7.77 14.79 -16.74
CA ASP A 311 -7.18 13.60 -17.32
C ASP A 311 -5.70 13.89 -17.63
N GLY A 312 -4.79 13.16 -16.99
CA GLY A 312 -3.35 13.32 -17.19
C GLY A 312 -2.88 13.03 -18.62
N LYS A 313 -3.69 12.33 -19.43
CA LYS A 313 -3.41 12.06 -20.84
C LYS A 313 -3.91 13.18 -21.77
N ALA A 314 -4.80 14.03 -21.31
CA ALA A 314 -5.36 15.10 -22.13
C ALA A 314 -4.48 16.35 -22.06
N ARG A 315 -3.97 16.78 -23.23
CA ARG A 315 -3.13 17.98 -23.33
C ARG A 315 -3.90 19.24 -22.96
N ARG A 316 -3.24 20.12 -22.23
CA ARG A 316 -3.74 21.43 -21.83
C ARG A 316 -2.76 22.52 -22.29
N PRO A 317 -3.05 23.18 -23.41
CA PRO A 317 -2.15 24.19 -23.97
C PRO A 317 -1.79 25.32 -23.01
N GLU A 318 -2.71 25.68 -22.11
CA GLU A 318 -2.51 26.70 -21.09
C GLU A 318 -1.48 26.35 -20.01
N TRP A 319 -1.03 25.09 -19.97
CA TRP A 319 -0.02 24.60 -19.03
C TRP A 319 1.37 24.43 -19.66
N GLU A 320 1.49 24.62 -20.96
CA GLU A 320 2.78 24.45 -21.67
C GLU A 320 3.88 25.34 -21.05
N GLY A 321 4.98 24.71 -20.62
CA GLY A 321 6.11 25.40 -20.01
C GLY A 321 5.76 26.23 -18.77
N ALA A 322 4.71 25.85 -18.02
CA ALA A 322 4.19 26.69 -16.95
C ALA A 322 4.69 26.34 -15.56
N PHE A 323 5.29 25.16 -15.37
CA PHE A 323 5.62 24.65 -14.04
C PHE A 323 7.12 24.47 -13.83
N ASP A 324 7.58 24.87 -12.65
CA ASP A 324 8.98 24.72 -12.22
C ASP A 324 9.26 23.26 -11.89
N ARG A 325 8.26 22.59 -11.29
CA ARG A 325 8.33 21.19 -10.87
C ARG A 325 7.07 20.44 -11.31
N VAL A 326 7.24 19.26 -11.89
CA VAL A 326 6.11 18.38 -12.26
C VAL A 326 6.32 17.02 -11.62
N LEU A 327 5.29 16.50 -10.96
CA LEU A 327 5.26 15.17 -10.36
C LEU A 327 4.24 14.31 -11.10
N VAL A 328 4.69 13.15 -11.55
CA VAL A 328 3.86 12.09 -12.11
C VAL A 328 3.95 10.87 -11.19
N ASP A 329 3.11 10.84 -10.15
CA ASP A 329 2.93 9.63 -9.33
C ASP A 329 1.92 8.73 -10.05
N ALA A 330 2.42 7.99 -11.03
CA ALA A 330 1.59 7.36 -12.04
C ALA A 330 0.66 6.27 -11.48
N PRO A 331 -0.56 6.10 -12.05
CA PRO A 331 -1.38 4.96 -11.75
C PRO A 331 -0.64 3.67 -12.12
N CYS A 332 -0.54 2.73 -11.19
CA CYS A 332 0.29 1.54 -11.33
C CYS A 332 -0.37 0.30 -10.73
N SER A 333 0.26 -0.86 -10.89
CA SER A 333 -0.21 -2.13 -10.32
C SER A 333 -0.31 -2.10 -8.79
N GLY A 334 0.51 -1.30 -8.12
CA GLY A 334 0.55 -1.18 -6.67
C GLY A 334 1.28 -2.33 -5.96
N LEU A 335 2.07 -3.12 -6.68
CA LEU A 335 2.74 -4.31 -6.13
C LEU A 335 3.84 -4.01 -5.11
N GLY A 336 4.19 -2.76 -4.92
CA GLY A 336 5.09 -2.33 -3.84
C GLY A 336 4.40 -2.08 -2.51
N VAL A 337 3.06 -2.03 -2.45
CA VAL A 337 2.29 -1.74 -1.23
C VAL A 337 1.44 -2.92 -0.74
N ILE A 338 1.76 -4.13 -1.17
CA ILE A 338 1.04 -5.37 -0.81
C ILE A 338 0.98 -5.54 0.71
N ARG A 339 2.06 -5.22 1.44
CA ARG A 339 2.09 -5.33 2.91
C ARG A 339 1.01 -4.50 3.62
N LYS A 340 0.56 -3.39 3.00
CA LYS A 340 -0.53 -2.52 3.48
C LYS A 340 -1.88 -2.90 2.88
N LYS A 341 -1.87 -3.45 1.67
CA LYS A 341 -3.06 -3.82 0.90
C LYS A 341 -2.92 -5.23 0.34
N PRO A 342 -3.05 -6.26 1.17
CA PRO A 342 -2.76 -7.64 0.78
C PRO A 342 -3.65 -8.18 -0.34
N ASP A 343 -4.81 -7.57 -0.59
CA ASP A 343 -5.67 -7.90 -1.74
C ASP A 343 -4.97 -7.72 -3.09
N ILE A 344 -4.00 -6.82 -3.17
CA ILE A 344 -3.28 -6.50 -4.42
C ILE A 344 -2.62 -7.74 -5.00
N ARG A 345 -2.11 -8.66 -4.16
CA ARG A 345 -1.47 -9.91 -4.61
C ARG A 345 -2.40 -10.82 -5.43
N PHE A 346 -3.71 -10.64 -5.31
CA PHE A 346 -4.70 -11.45 -6.01
C PHE A 346 -5.33 -10.74 -7.21
N LYS A 347 -4.76 -9.60 -7.63
CA LYS A 347 -5.14 -8.97 -8.89
C LYS A 347 -4.79 -9.86 -10.07
N ASP A 348 -5.68 -9.87 -11.05
CA ASP A 348 -5.40 -10.48 -12.34
C ASP A 348 -4.25 -9.72 -13.03
N PRO A 349 -3.19 -10.38 -13.48
CA PRO A 349 -2.08 -9.76 -14.19
C PRO A 349 -2.47 -9.23 -15.57
N GLU A 350 -3.49 -9.76 -16.23
CA GLU A 350 -3.87 -9.39 -17.59
C GLU A 350 -4.23 -7.90 -17.73
N PRO A 351 -5.10 -7.29 -16.89
CA PRO A 351 -5.36 -5.85 -16.95
C PRO A 351 -4.14 -4.99 -16.62
N LEU A 352 -3.17 -5.52 -15.87
CA LEU A 352 -1.96 -4.78 -15.51
C LEU A 352 -1.03 -4.55 -16.71
N ALA A 353 -1.13 -5.38 -17.76
CA ALA A 353 -0.31 -5.26 -18.97
C ALA A 353 -0.52 -3.94 -19.74
N GLY A 354 -1.67 -3.29 -19.57
CA GLY A 354 -1.99 -2.00 -20.19
C GLY A 354 -1.49 -0.77 -19.42
N LEU A 355 -0.97 -0.93 -18.20
CA LEU A 355 -0.53 0.19 -17.37
C LEU A 355 0.66 0.96 -17.94
N PRO A 356 1.71 0.33 -18.50
CA PRO A 356 2.84 1.05 -19.07
C PRO A 356 2.44 2.05 -20.16
N GLN A 357 1.46 1.72 -21.02
CA GLN A 357 0.97 2.63 -22.06
C GLN A 357 0.27 3.86 -21.46
N VAL A 358 -0.51 3.66 -20.39
CA VAL A 358 -1.15 4.78 -19.67
C VAL A 358 -0.10 5.66 -18.98
N GLN A 359 0.91 5.05 -18.37
CA GLN A 359 2.00 5.72 -17.69
C GLN A 359 2.83 6.56 -18.66
N SER A 360 3.22 5.99 -19.81
CA SER A 360 3.94 6.71 -20.88
C SER A 360 3.12 7.90 -21.36
N ALA A 361 1.84 7.70 -21.68
CA ALA A 361 1.01 8.80 -22.18
C ALA A 361 0.85 9.97 -21.18
N ILE A 362 0.81 9.67 -19.87
CA ILE A 362 0.79 10.71 -18.84
C ILE A 362 2.15 11.41 -18.74
N LEU A 363 3.24 10.66 -18.79
CA LEU A 363 4.60 11.17 -18.68
C LEU A 363 4.97 12.05 -19.88
N ASP A 364 4.63 11.61 -21.11
CA ASP A 364 4.82 12.37 -22.35
C ASP A 364 4.07 13.70 -22.31
N ASN A 365 2.81 13.67 -21.82
CA ASN A 365 2.03 14.90 -21.67
C ASN A 365 2.63 15.84 -20.62
N ALA A 366 3.13 15.30 -19.51
CA ALA A 366 3.77 16.05 -18.43
C ALA A 366 5.03 16.78 -18.89
N ALA A 367 5.80 16.21 -19.83
CA ALA A 367 7.02 16.80 -20.37
C ALA A 367 6.80 18.19 -20.96
N GLY A 368 5.66 18.39 -21.64
CA GLY A 368 5.28 19.69 -22.23
C GLY A 368 5.05 20.79 -21.18
N TYR A 369 4.66 20.41 -19.96
CA TYR A 369 4.30 21.35 -18.90
C TYR A 369 5.50 21.85 -18.09
N VAL A 370 6.64 21.17 -18.17
CA VAL A 370 7.88 21.55 -17.48
C VAL A 370 8.53 22.75 -18.16
N LYS A 371 8.86 23.79 -17.40
CA LYS A 371 9.67 24.92 -17.87
C LYS A 371 11.04 24.46 -18.36
N PRO A 372 11.71 25.18 -19.28
CA PRO A 372 13.14 25.01 -19.50
C PRO A 372 13.92 25.09 -18.16
N GLY A 373 14.83 24.15 -17.92
CA GLY A 373 15.55 24.04 -16.64
C GLY A 373 14.73 23.47 -15.47
N GLY A 374 13.45 23.16 -15.66
CA GLY A 374 12.57 22.59 -14.64
C GLY A 374 12.81 21.11 -14.35
N VAL A 375 12.17 20.59 -13.32
CA VAL A 375 12.28 19.19 -12.86
C VAL A 375 10.99 18.43 -13.12
N LEU A 376 11.13 17.20 -13.60
CA LEU A 376 10.07 16.20 -13.72
C LEU A 376 10.45 14.99 -12.88
N VAL A 377 9.58 14.60 -11.94
CA VAL A 377 9.75 13.35 -11.20
C VAL A 377 8.65 12.38 -11.60
N TYR A 378 9.07 11.20 -12.05
CA TYR A 378 8.20 10.05 -12.25
C TYR A 378 8.31 9.11 -11.05
N SER A 379 7.19 8.68 -10.52
CA SER A 379 7.15 7.72 -9.42
C SER A 379 6.00 6.75 -9.52
N THR A 380 6.16 5.56 -8.94
CA THR A 380 5.13 4.53 -8.83
C THR A 380 5.25 3.77 -7.51
N CYS A 381 4.14 3.27 -7.00
CA CYS A 381 4.13 2.33 -5.87
C CYS A 381 4.16 0.86 -6.34
N THR A 382 4.93 0.57 -7.40
CA THR A 382 5.17 -0.80 -7.89
C THR A 382 6.65 -1.10 -8.00
N ILE A 383 6.97 -2.39 -8.04
CA ILE A 383 8.34 -2.89 -8.17
C ILE A 383 8.63 -3.47 -9.55
N LEU A 384 7.64 -3.42 -10.47
CA LEU A 384 7.78 -4.01 -11.80
C LEU A 384 8.59 -3.12 -12.74
N GLU A 385 9.67 -3.65 -13.29
CA GLU A 385 10.55 -2.94 -14.23
C GLU A 385 9.80 -2.38 -15.46
N ARG A 386 8.80 -3.12 -15.96
CA ARG A 386 7.99 -2.67 -17.10
C ARG A 386 7.15 -1.42 -16.85
N GLU A 387 6.81 -1.14 -15.58
CA GLU A 387 6.08 0.07 -15.17
C GLU A 387 7.03 1.19 -14.69
N ASN A 388 8.30 0.89 -14.48
CA ASN A 388 9.30 1.74 -13.86
C ASN A 388 10.38 2.14 -14.89
N ARG A 389 11.53 1.47 -14.85
CA ARG A 389 12.67 1.79 -15.68
C ARG A 389 12.35 1.74 -17.17
N ALA A 390 11.59 0.73 -17.63
CA ALA A 390 11.23 0.62 -19.03
C ALA A 390 10.44 1.84 -19.55
N VAL A 391 9.54 2.40 -18.71
CA VAL A 391 8.77 3.61 -19.05
C VAL A 391 9.69 4.82 -19.12
N THR A 392 10.59 5.01 -18.14
CA THR A 392 11.48 6.17 -18.11
C THR A 392 12.60 6.09 -19.15
N ASP A 393 13.08 4.89 -19.53
CA ASP A 393 14.04 4.71 -20.61
C ASP A 393 13.41 5.04 -21.98
N ALA A 394 12.18 4.56 -22.22
CA ALA A 394 11.44 4.89 -23.44
C ALA A 394 11.13 6.39 -23.54
N PHE A 395 10.77 7.03 -22.42
CA PHE A 395 10.57 8.47 -22.34
C PHE A 395 11.84 9.24 -22.75
N LEU A 396 12.99 8.92 -22.19
CA LEU A 396 14.25 9.60 -22.50
C LEU A 396 14.69 9.40 -23.96
N ALA A 397 14.36 8.27 -24.56
CA ALA A 397 14.61 8.04 -25.99
C ALA A 397 13.73 8.93 -26.88
N ALA A 398 12.52 9.26 -26.44
CA ALA A 398 11.58 10.11 -27.17
C ALA A 398 11.74 11.61 -26.89
N HIS A 399 12.32 11.98 -25.74
CA HIS A 399 12.47 13.35 -25.24
C HIS A 399 13.95 13.67 -24.98
N PRO A 400 14.75 13.94 -26.04
CA PRO A 400 16.19 14.22 -25.91
C PRO A 400 16.51 15.51 -25.14
N GLU A 401 15.50 16.38 -24.94
CA GLU A 401 15.60 17.58 -24.09
C GLU A 401 15.56 17.28 -22.59
N PHE A 402 15.39 16.03 -22.19
CA PHE A 402 15.44 15.60 -20.79
C PHE A 402 16.64 14.70 -20.52
N ARG A 403 17.20 14.82 -19.33
CA ARG A 403 18.23 13.90 -18.83
C ARG A 403 17.92 13.48 -17.40
N ARG A 404 18.41 12.32 -16.98
CA ARG A 404 18.39 11.96 -15.56
C ARG A 404 19.27 12.88 -14.76
N GLU A 405 18.80 13.28 -13.59
CA GLU A 405 19.54 14.10 -12.64
C GLU A 405 19.77 13.33 -11.35
N SER A 406 21.03 13.26 -10.89
CA SER A 406 21.37 12.70 -9.59
C SER A 406 20.72 13.48 -8.46
N PHE A 407 20.40 12.79 -7.35
CA PHE A 407 19.81 13.40 -6.17
C PHE A 407 20.23 12.66 -4.91
N LEU A 408 20.12 13.33 -3.75
CA LEU A 408 20.43 12.76 -2.45
C LEU A 408 19.14 12.52 -1.67
N LEU A 409 18.99 11.34 -1.12
CA LEU A 409 17.90 10.96 -0.23
C LEU A 409 18.44 10.62 1.16
N PRO A 410 17.65 10.84 2.22
CA PRO A 410 18.02 10.44 3.57
C PRO A 410 17.97 8.92 3.75
N GLY A 411 18.65 8.44 4.79
CA GLY A 411 18.62 7.04 5.21
C GLY A 411 19.29 6.07 4.24
N PRO A 412 18.81 4.85 4.11
CA PRO A 412 19.46 3.79 3.33
C PRO A 412 19.52 4.05 1.82
N ALA A 413 18.68 4.97 1.30
CA ALA A 413 18.68 5.30 -0.13
C ALA A 413 19.93 6.09 -0.55
N GLY A 414 20.43 6.98 0.29
CA GLY A 414 21.68 7.71 0.08
C GLY A 414 21.74 8.51 -1.22
N GLU A 415 22.90 8.54 -1.85
CA GLU A 415 23.13 9.20 -3.14
C GLU A 415 22.62 8.33 -4.30
N VAL A 416 21.75 8.91 -5.11
CA VAL A 416 21.16 8.30 -6.31
C VAL A 416 21.84 8.89 -7.55
N SER A 417 23.08 8.46 -7.82
CA SER A 417 23.91 8.99 -8.91
C SER A 417 23.34 8.75 -10.31
N GLY A 418 22.59 7.66 -10.49
CA GLY A 418 21.92 7.33 -11.76
C GLY A 418 20.59 8.06 -12.01
N GLY A 419 20.16 8.94 -11.11
CA GLY A 419 18.90 9.69 -11.24
C GLY A 419 17.63 8.85 -11.12
N GLN A 420 17.73 7.58 -10.74
CA GLN A 420 16.59 6.68 -10.52
C GLN A 420 16.90 5.61 -9.49
N ILE A 421 15.88 5.20 -8.73
CA ILE A 421 16.01 4.17 -7.70
C ILE A 421 14.70 3.37 -7.55
N THR A 422 14.82 2.07 -7.33
CA THR A 422 13.73 1.23 -6.78
C THR A 422 13.98 1.03 -5.30
N LEU A 423 13.04 1.47 -4.47
CA LEU A 423 13.04 1.24 -3.03
C LEU A 423 12.44 -0.15 -2.75
N TRP A 424 13.12 -0.91 -1.89
CA TRP A 424 12.74 -2.26 -1.52
C TRP A 424 12.46 -2.33 -0.02
N PRO A 425 11.36 -2.94 0.44
CA PRO A 425 11.01 -3.01 1.86
C PRO A 425 12.11 -3.61 2.74
N GLN A 426 12.74 -4.70 2.28
CA GLN A 426 13.81 -5.40 3.01
C GLN A 426 15.13 -4.63 3.07
N VAL A 427 15.33 -3.63 2.19
CA VAL A 427 16.57 -2.83 2.13
C VAL A 427 16.38 -1.46 2.78
N HIS A 428 15.27 -0.80 2.45
CA HIS A 428 15.05 0.60 2.78
C HIS A 428 14.07 0.80 3.95
N GLY A 429 13.35 -0.25 4.37
CA GLY A 429 12.32 -0.17 5.42
C GLY A 429 11.04 0.57 5.00
N THR A 430 10.91 0.91 3.72
CA THR A 430 9.77 1.62 3.12
C THR A 430 8.85 0.68 2.36
N ASP A 431 7.76 1.17 1.77
CA ASP A 431 7.06 0.43 0.73
C ASP A 431 7.98 0.21 -0.49
N GLY A 432 7.65 -0.78 -1.32
CA GLY A 432 8.25 -0.94 -2.64
C GLY A 432 7.83 0.22 -3.53
N PHE A 433 8.80 0.96 -4.07
CA PHE A 433 8.51 2.22 -4.75
C PHE A 433 9.61 2.56 -5.76
N TYR A 434 9.23 3.22 -6.85
CA TYR A 434 10.19 3.70 -7.84
C TYR A 434 10.18 5.21 -7.93
N ILE A 435 11.36 5.81 -8.09
CA ILE A 435 11.56 7.26 -8.25
C ILE A 435 12.57 7.47 -9.38
N CYS A 436 12.23 8.32 -10.35
CA CYS A 436 13.14 8.81 -11.37
C CYS A 436 13.05 10.33 -11.45
N LYS A 437 14.18 11.02 -11.29
CA LYS A 437 14.29 12.47 -11.41
C LYS A 437 14.86 12.82 -12.79
N LEU A 438 14.17 13.71 -13.47
CA LEU A 438 14.48 14.18 -14.80
C LEU A 438 14.62 15.70 -14.80
N ARG A 439 15.63 16.23 -15.50
CA ARG A 439 15.83 17.66 -15.70
C ARG A 439 15.59 17.99 -17.17
N LYS A 440 14.73 18.97 -17.45
CA LYS A 440 14.62 19.55 -18.79
C LYS A 440 15.79 20.50 -19.05
N ASP A 441 16.37 20.45 -20.23
CA ASP A 441 17.44 21.38 -20.58
C ASP A 441 16.94 22.84 -20.54
N GLY A 442 17.83 23.76 -20.17
CA GLY A 442 17.54 25.20 -20.20
C GLY A 442 17.44 25.70 -21.63
N GLU A 443 16.87 26.90 -21.82
CA GLU A 443 17.01 27.63 -23.07
C GLU A 443 18.52 27.90 -23.30
N ALA A 444 18.99 27.57 -24.52
CA ALA A 444 20.38 27.77 -24.92
C ALA A 444 20.67 29.27 -25.14
#